data_08b926a4a95d50301ff62cff8ebca48f
#
_entry.id   08b926a4a95d50301ff62cff8ebca48f
#
_cell.length_a   1.000
_cell.length_b   1.000
_cell.length_c   1.000
_cell.angle_alpha   90.00
_cell.angle_beta   90.00
_cell.angle_gamma   90.00
#
_symmetry.space_group_name_H-M   'P 1'
#
loop_
_entity.id
_entity.type
_entity.pdbx_description
1 polymer ?
#
loop_
_entity_poly.entity_id
_entity_poly.type
_entity_poly.pdbx_seq_one_letter_code
_entity_poly.pdbx_strand_id
1 'polypeptide(L)'
;NFMGIPVLSVAIIFCYFINLGSKPHLGSIFLIIANMFNLVFDILFLKFFGMGMDGCAVATLSGYLAAMVVILVYFMQGHHQFHLRRLDRKFFGYTSLVVKSGILKMDFTLMSVLKPIIINFVIVRFLGNNYMAVYSVCMGTMLIAGLFTDNIASLVKNTTGISGGYNDYYDIYTPYKKRVKYICIITAVLIMLFLAAPQVITTLFGITEENVLALCKPALRIFACSFPFCLYNKLMIIYYQNILHTVLSAIIMLMQEFLMAVPLILTGMFLFGFTGICIMTVISEAVIALPVFFYRIWGQYNNGSGGWLDLYMFTRAADEKFMD
;
A
#
# COMPACT_ATOMS: atom_id res chain seq x y z
N ASN A 1 -0.86 -19.82 -10.86
CA ASN A 1 -1.76 -19.33 -9.76
C ASN A 1 -3.07 -18.68 -10.23
N PHE A 2 -3.45 -18.82 -11.52
CA PHE A 2 -4.71 -18.21 -12.00
C PHE A 2 -5.96 -18.75 -11.29
N MET A 3 -5.95 -19.98 -10.83
CA MET A 3 -7.08 -20.59 -10.09
C MET A 3 -7.27 -20.01 -8.68
N GLY A 4 -6.21 -19.49 -8.05
CA GLY A 4 -6.29 -18.88 -6.71
C GLY A 4 -6.90 -17.48 -6.70
N ILE A 5 -6.84 -16.73 -7.82
CA ILE A 5 -7.30 -15.34 -7.88
C ILE A 5 -8.80 -15.20 -7.60
N PRO A 6 -9.71 -16.01 -8.19
CA PRO A 6 -11.13 -15.92 -7.88
C PRO A 6 -11.43 -16.22 -6.40
N VAL A 7 -10.78 -17.23 -5.83
CA VAL A 7 -10.96 -17.62 -4.42
C VAL A 7 -10.51 -16.49 -3.49
N LEU A 8 -9.32 -15.92 -3.75
CA LEU A 8 -8.81 -14.77 -3.00
C LEU A 8 -9.74 -13.58 -3.11
N SER A 9 -10.21 -13.24 -4.33
CA SER A 9 -11.10 -12.09 -4.56
C SER A 9 -12.39 -12.21 -3.75
N VAL A 10 -13.01 -13.38 -3.76
CA VAL A 10 -14.22 -13.64 -2.98
C VAL A 10 -13.92 -13.56 -1.47
N ALA A 11 -12.84 -14.15 -0.99
CA ALA A 11 -12.44 -14.08 0.40
C ALA A 11 -12.20 -12.63 0.87
N ILE A 12 -11.51 -11.82 0.06
CA ILE A 12 -11.26 -10.40 0.38
C ILE A 12 -12.57 -9.61 0.44
N ILE A 13 -13.49 -9.82 -0.49
CA ILE A 13 -14.80 -9.15 -0.50
C ILE A 13 -15.56 -9.48 0.80
N PHE A 14 -15.62 -10.74 1.20
CA PHE A 14 -16.27 -11.13 2.46
C PHE A 14 -15.57 -10.52 3.68
N CYS A 15 -14.23 -10.49 3.72
CA CYS A 15 -13.49 -9.83 4.78
C CYS A 15 -13.84 -8.33 4.89
N TYR A 16 -13.98 -7.63 3.76
CA TYR A 16 -14.41 -6.23 3.77
C TYR A 16 -15.82 -6.05 4.34
N PHE A 17 -16.77 -6.90 3.96
CA PHE A 17 -18.12 -6.86 4.53
C PHE A 17 -18.11 -7.13 6.03
N ILE A 18 -17.35 -8.11 6.50
CA ILE A 18 -17.22 -8.43 7.93
C ILE A 18 -16.59 -7.26 8.70
N ASN A 19 -15.59 -6.58 8.12
CA ASN A 19 -14.96 -5.41 8.72
C ASN A 19 -15.92 -4.21 8.85
N LEU A 20 -16.92 -4.10 7.98
CA LEU A 20 -17.98 -3.08 8.06
C LEU A 20 -19.08 -3.44 9.07
N GLY A 21 -19.12 -4.69 9.52
CA GLY A 21 -20.07 -5.19 10.52
C GLY A 21 -19.70 -4.85 11.96
N SER A 22 -20.44 -5.44 12.89
CA SER A 22 -20.28 -5.23 14.34
C SER A 22 -18.95 -5.74 14.91
N LYS A 23 -18.20 -6.57 14.18
CA LYS A 23 -16.95 -7.21 14.64
C LYS A 23 -15.81 -7.02 13.60
N PRO A 24 -15.28 -5.81 13.42
CA PRO A 24 -14.32 -5.50 12.36
C PRO A 24 -12.99 -6.27 12.47
N HIS A 25 -12.60 -6.71 13.67
CA HIS A 25 -11.38 -7.49 13.87
C HIS A 25 -11.44 -8.91 13.28
N LEU A 26 -12.63 -9.48 13.05
CA LEU A 26 -12.75 -10.83 12.50
C LEU A 26 -12.26 -10.92 11.06
N GLY A 27 -12.49 -9.91 10.21
CA GLY A 27 -11.96 -9.89 8.85
C GLY A 27 -10.44 -9.91 8.81
N SER A 28 -9.78 -9.23 9.75
CA SER A 28 -8.31 -9.27 9.89
C SER A 28 -7.83 -10.65 10.38
N ILE A 29 -8.55 -11.28 11.30
CA ILE A 29 -8.23 -12.63 11.78
C ILE A 29 -8.30 -13.65 10.64
N PHE A 30 -9.29 -13.57 9.76
CA PHE A 30 -9.39 -14.48 8.61
C PHE A 30 -8.21 -14.35 7.66
N LEU A 31 -7.74 -13.13 7.42
CA LEU A 31 -6.53 -12.90 6.60
C LEU A 31 -5.26 -13.41 7.28
N ILE A 32 -5.16 -13.28 8.61
CA ILE A 32 -4.04 -13.85 9.38
C ILE A 32 -4.05 -15.37 9.27
N ILE A 33 -5.20 -16.01 9.40
CA ILE A 33 -5.35 -17.46 9.23
C ILE A 33 -4.89 -17.87 7.84
N ALA A 34 -5.34 -17.18 6.78
CA ALA A 34 -4.92 -17.47 5.41
C ALA A 34 -3.39 -17.45 5.25
N ASN A 35 -2.75 -16.40 5.78
CA ASN A 35 -1.30 -16.24 5.69
C ASN A 35 -0.54 -17.27 6.55
N MET A 36 -1.06 -17.64 7.70
CA MET A 36 -0.48 -18.70 8.55
C MET A 36 -0.55 -20.06 7.88
N PHE A 37 -1.70 -20.41 7.29
CA PHE A 37 -1.81 -21.64 6.50
C PHE A 37 -0.88 -21.63 5.29
N ASN A 38 -0.82 -20.53 4.54
CA ASN A 38 0.12 -20.38 3.44
C ASN A 38 1.57 -20.64 3.90
N LEU A 39 2.01 -19.98 4.97
CA LEU A 39 3.36 -20.17 5.53
C LEU A 39 3.64 -21.61 5.93
N VAL A 40 2.71 -22.27 6.63
CA VAL A 40 2.87 -23.67 7.05
C VAL A 40 2.97 -24.60 5.84
N PHE A 41 2.12 -24.40 4.84
CA PHE A 41 2.16 -25.21 3.62
C PHE A 41 3.36 -24.90 2.73
N ASP A 42 3.86 -23.64 2.71
CA ASP A 42 5.12 -23.32 2.02
C ASP A 42 6.28 -24.12 2.62
N ILE A 43 6.41 -24.15 3.95
CA ILE A 43 7.45 -24.93 4.62
C ILE A 43 7.27 -26.43 4.33
N LEU A 44 6.05 -26.93 4.37
CA LEU A 44 5.75 -28.34 4.15
C LEU A 44 6.08 -28.77 2.71
N PHE A 45 5.61 -28.03 1.71
CA PHE A 45 5.78 -28.40 0.31
C PHE A 45 7.20 -28.16 -0.20
N LEU A 46 7.86 -27.08 0.26
CA LEU A 46 9.23 -26.80 -0.13
C LEU A 46 10.23 -27.71 0.58
N LYS A 47 10.13 -27.85 1.91
CA LYS A 47 11.16 -28.53 2.69
C LYS A 47 10.94 -30.05 2.78
N PHE A 48 9.69 -30.50 2.94
CA PHE A 48 9.40 -31.94 3.13
C PHE A 48 9.06 -32.64 1.82
N PHE A 49 8.32 -31.99 0.91
CA PHE A 49 7.94 -32.61 -0.36
C PHE A 49 8.86 -32.22 -1.53
N GLY A 50 9.72 -31.21 -1.36
CA GLY A 50 10.67 -30.82 -2.41
C GLY A 50 10.02 -30.30 -3.70
N MET A 51 8.77 -29.80 -3.64
CA MET A 51 7.98 -29.44 -4.83
C MET A 51 8.44 -28.14 -5.52
N GLY A 52 9.43 -27.41 -4.97
CA GLY A 52 9.95 -26.19 -5.56
C GLY A 52 8.86 -25.10 -5.76
N MET A 53 8.91 -24.40 -6.89
CA MET A 53 7.98 -23.30 -7.22
C MET A 53 6.50 -23.74 -7.30
N ASP A 54 6.24 -24.98 -7.72
CA ASP A 54 4.87 -25.52 -7.78
C ASP A 54 4.29 -25.70 -6.37
N GLY A 55 5.13 -26.11 -5.41
CA GLY A 55 4.77 -26.22 -4.01
C GLY A 55 4.31 -24.88 -3.43
N CYS A 56 5.02 -23.78 -3.70
CA CYS A 56 4.59 -22.42 -3.27
C CYS A 56 3.24 -22.04 -3.90
N ALA A 57 3.00 -22.40 -5.14
CA ALA A 57 1.73 -22.12 -5.80
C ALA A 57 0.54 -22.85 -5.14
N VAL A 58 0.75 -24.12 -4.77
CA VAL A 58 -0.26 -24.94 -4.08
C VAL A 58 -0.46 -24.44 -2.63
N ALA A 59 0.61 -24.07 -1.93
CA ALA A 59 0.55 -23.53 -0.59
C ALA A 59 -0.29 -22.24 -0.54
N THR A 60 -0.05 -21.33 -1.49
CA THR A 60 -0.82 -20.09 -1.59
C THR A 60 -2.31 -20.36 -1.83
N LEU A 61 -2.64 -21.27 -2.74
CA LEU A 61 -4.02 -21.66 -3.00
C LEU A 61 -4.69 -22.29 -1.78
N SER A 62 -3.99 -23.17 -1.06
CA SER A 62 -4.51 -23.81 0.14
C SER A 62 -4.74 -22.81 1.28
N GLY A 63 -3.89 -21.79 1.42
CA GLY A 63 -4.11 -20.68 2.36
C GLY A 63 -5.40 -19.91 2.07
N TYR A 64 -5.67 -19.60 0.80
CA TYR A 64 -6.92 -18.92 0.41
C TYR A 64 -8.15 -19.80 0.60
N LEU A 65 -8.05 -21.09 0.31
CA LEU A 65 -9.14 -22.05 0.58
C LEU A 65 -9.41 -22.18 2.07
N ALA A 66 -8.39 -22.23 2.92
CA ALA A 66 -8.57 -22.26 4.36
C ALA A 66 -9.31 -21.02 4.87
N ALA A 67 -8.91 -19.81 4.42
CA ALA A 67 -9.63 -18.58 4.75
C ALA A 67 -11.09 -18.63 4.30
N MET A 68 -11.34 -19.11 3.08
CA MET A 68 -12.70 -19.21 2.54
C MET A 68 -13.58 -20.17 3.37
N VAL A 69 -13.04 -21.32 3.79
CA VAL A 69 -13.75 -22.26 4.68
C VAL A 69 -14.11 -21.58 6.01
N VAL A 70 -13.18 -20.88 6.63
CA VAL A 70 -13.44 -20.19 7.91
C VAL A 70 -14.51 -19.10 7.75
N ILE A 71 -14.48 -18.34 6.65
CA ILE A 71 -15.49 -17.33 6.31
C ILE A 71 -16.87 -18.01 6.13
N LEU A 72 -16.94 -19.11 5.38
CA LEU A 72 -18.19 -19.84 5.16
C LEU A 72 -18.77 -20.37 6.48
N VAL A 73 -17.95 -20.96 7.34
CA VAL A 73 -18.37 -21.42 8.67
C VAL A 73 -18.92 -20.26 9.50
N TYR A 74 -18.28 -19.10 9.47
CA TYR A 74 -18.78 -17.90 10.15
C TYR A 74 -20.17 -17.49 9.64
N PHE A 75 -20.38 -17.49 8.32
CA PHE A 75 -21.69 -17.18 7.75
C PHE A 75 -22.77 -18.24 8.07
N MET A 76 -22.39 -19.51 8.15
CA MET A 76 -23.32 -20.59 8.50
C MET A 76 -23.78 -20.51 9.97
N GLN A 77 -22.97 -19.96 10.88
CA GLN A 77 -23.33 -19.78 12.30
C GLN A 77 -24.41 -18.72 12.55
N GLY A 78 -24.80 -17.94 11.54
CA GLY A 78 -25.91 -17.00 11.64
C GLY A 78 -25.68 -15.77 12.53
N HIS A 79 -24.49 -15.59 13.11
CA HIS A 79 -24.16 -14.46 13.99
C HIS A 79 -23.78 -13.17 13.25
N HIS A 80 -24.26 -13.00 12.03
CA HIS A 80 -23.96 -11.86 11.17
C HIS A 80 -25.21 -11.03 10.88
N GLN A 81 -25.01 -9.75 10.60
CA GLN A 81 -26.07 -8.80 10.25
C GLN A 81 -26.44 -8.82 8.75
N PHE A 82 -25.79 -9.66 7.96
CA PHE A 82 -25.96 -9.70 6.52
C PHE A 82 -27.01 -10.73 6.14
N HIS A 83 -28.00 -10.30 5.36
CA HIS A 83 -29.03 -11.17 4.83
C HIS A 83 -28.95 -11.23 3.31
N LEU A 84 -28.91 -12.42 2.75
CA LEU A 84 -29.04 -12.63 1.31
C LEU A 84 -30.44 -12.23 0.87
N ARG A 85 -30.55 -11.13 0.11
CA ARG A 85 -31.78 -10.65 -0.45
C ARG A 85 -31.85 -10.98 -1.93
N ARG A 86 -33.05 -11.22 -2.46
CA ARG A 86 -33.25 -11.41 -3.90
C ARG A 86 -32.81 -10.16 -4.66
N LEU A 87 -32.15 -10.38 -5.81
CA LEU A 87 -31.67 -9.30 -6.67
C LEU A 87 -32.85 -8.52 -7.24
N ASP A 88 -32.91 -7.22 -6.99
CA ASP A 88 -33.92 -6.30 -7.51
C ASP A 88 -33.33 -5.53 -8.71
N ARG A 89 -34.19 -4.93 -9.55
CA ARG A 89 -33.73 -4.10 -10.69
C ARG A 89 -32.80 -2.95 -10.28
N LYS A 90 -32.96 -2.41 -9.09
CA LYS A 90 -32.06 -1.40 -8.52
C LYS A 90 -30.63 -1.91 -8.34
N PHE A 91 -30.43 -3.22 -8.19
CA PHE A 91 -29.12 -3.84 -8.08
C PHE A 91 -28.22 -3.52 -9.28
N PHE A 92 -28.75 -3.57 -10.49
CA PHE A 92 -27.98 -3.26 -11.71
C PHE A 92 -27.50 -1.80 -11.75
N GLY A 93 -28.26 -0.86 -11.22
CA GLY A 93 -27.83 0.54 -11.09
C GLY A 93 -26.64 0.69 -10.12
N TYR A 94 -26.73 0.06 -8.94
CA TYR A 94 -25.64 0.06 -7.97
C TYR A 94 -24.41 -0.69 -8.48
N THR A 95 -24.60 -1.80 -9.20
CA THR A 95 -23.49 -2.55 -9.82
C THR A 95 -22.73 -1.69 -10.82
N SER A 96 -23.41 -0.92 -11.65
CA SER A 96 -22.77 0.01 -12.59
C SER A 96 -21.89 1.04 -11.88
N LEU A 97 -22.37 1.61 -10.76
CA LEU A 97 -21.60 2.56 -9.95
C LEU A 97 -20.35 1.90 -9.33
N VAL A 98 -20.51 0.69 -8.78
CA VAL A 98 -19.40 -0.08 -8.18
C VAL A 98 -18.36 -0.44 -9.23
N VAL A 99 -18.79 -0.91 -10.41
CA VAL A 99 -17.90 -1.25 -11.53
C VAL A 99 -17.13 -0.01 -12.00
N LYS A 100 -17.81 1.12 -12.19
CA LYS A 100 -17.20 2.38 -12.61
C LYS A 100 -16.13 2.86 -11.61
N SER A 101 -16.43 2.79 -10.32
CA SER A 101 -15.47 3.12 -9.26
C SER A 101 -14.32 2.10 -9.16
N GLY A 102 -14.60 0.82 -9.45
CA GLY A 102 -13.63 -0.26 -9.44
C GLY A 102 -12.63 -0.18 -10.61
N ILE A 103 -13.10 0.21 -11.80
CA ILE A 103 -12.23 0.38 -12.97
C ILE A 103 -11.16 1.45 -12.70
N LEU A 104 -11.53 2.60 -12.15
CA LEU A 104 -10.56 3.64 -11.78
C LEU A 104 -9.48 3.12 -10.81
N LYS A 105 -9.87 2.29 -9.84
CA LYS A 105 -8.93 1.69 -8.89
C LYS A 105 -8.06 0.61 -9.53
N MET A 106 -8.60 -0.14 -10.48
CA MET A 106 -7.90 -1.17 -11.23
C MET A 106 -6.78 -0.58 -12.09
N ASP A 107 -7.01 0.55 -12.77
CA ASP A 107 -6.02 1.25 -13.59
C ASP A 107 -4.79 1.64 -12.75
N PHE A 108 -5.00 2.13 -11.52
CA PHE A 108 -3.90 2.49 -10.62
C PHE A 108 -3.13 1.27 -10.12
N THR A 109 -3.83 0.18 -9.81
CA THR A 109 -3.18 -1.08 -9.40
C THR A 109 -2.36 -1.66 -10.53
N LEU A 110 -2.83 -1.57 -11.78
CA LEU A 110 -2.05 -1.98 -12.95
C LEU A 110 -0.76 -1.18 -13.10
N MET A 111 -0.79 0.14 -12.90
CA MET A 111 0.40 0.99 -12.97
C MET A 111 1.43 0.63 -11.90
N SER A 112 0.99 0.31 -10.68
CA SER A 112 1.89 -0.12 -9.60
C SER A 112 2.57 -1.47 -9.88
N VAL A 113 1.95 -2.33 -10.68
CA VAL A 113 2.55 -3.60 -11.14
C VAL A 113 3.47 -3.40 -12.35
N LEU A 114 3.10 -2.50 -13.27
CA LEU A 114 3.90 -2.23 -14.47
C LEU A 114 5.25 -1.58 -14.15
N LYS A 115 5.31 -0.68 -13.17
CA LYS A 115 6.55 -0.02 -12.74
C LYS A 115 7.68 -1.01 -12.44
N PRO A 116 7.53 -1.95 -11.49
CA PRO A 116 8.59 -2.92 -11.20
C PRO A 116 8.88 -3.84 -12.38
N ILE A 117 7.92 -4.22 -13.20
CA ILE A 117 8.17 -5.05 -14.39
C ILE A 117 9.10 -4.33 -15.36
N ILE A 118 8.81 -3.07 -15.69
CA ILE A 118 9.63 -2.28 -16.62
C ILE A 118 11.04 -2.10 -16.05
N ILE A 119 11.14 -1.69 -14.78
CA ILE A 119 12.44 -1.43 -14.15
C ILE A 119 13.27 -2.72 -14.05
N ASN A 120 12.67 -3.84 -13.64
CA ASN A 120 13.31 -5.13 -13.57
C ASN A 120 13.82 -5.59 -14.93
N PHE A 121 13.00 -5.48 -15.96
CA PHE A 121 13.39 -5.83 -17.33
C PHE A 121 14.62 -5.03 -17.78
N VAL A 122 14.60 -3.72 -17.51
CA VAL A 122 15.69 -2.83 -17.92
C VAL A 122 16.96 -3.10 -17.11
N ILE A 123 16.87 -3.32 -15.78
CA ILE A 123 18.02 -3.68 -14.95
C ILE A 123 18.67 -4.98 -15.45
N VAL A 124 17.89 -6.03 -15.66
CA VAL A 124 18.43 -7.31 -16.12
C VAL A 124 19.09 -7.17 -17.50
N ARG A 125 18.48 -6.42 -18.40
CA ARG A 125 18.96 -6.25 -19.78
C ARG A 125 20.25 -5.44 -19.90
N PHE A 126 20.40 -4.39 -19.07
CA PHE A 126 21.51 -3.44 -19.20
C PHE A 126 22.56 -3.52 -18.09
N LEU A 127 22.19 -3.94 -16.89
CA LEU A 127 23.08 -3.95 -15.73
C LEU A 127 23.42 -5.37 -15.24
N GLY A 128 22.53 -6.33 -15.47
CA GLY A 128 22.74 -7.73 -15.12
C GLY A 128 22.10 -8.17 -13.81
N ASN A 129 22.21 -9.49 -13.53
CA ASN A 129 21.48 -10.14 -12.45
C ASN A 129 21.88 -9.71 -11.04
N ASN A 130 23.15 -9.33 -10.81
CA ASN A 130 23.62 -8.88 -9.49
C ASN A 130 22.90 -7.61 -9.06
N TYR A 131 22.73 -6.64 -9.97
CA TYR A 131 22.01 -5.40 -9.71
C TYR A 131 20.51 -5.66 -9.53
N MET A 132 19.96 -6.65 -10.23
CA MET A 132 18.58 -7.07 -10.03
C MET A 132 18.36 -7.63 -8.62
N ALA A 133 19.29 -8.45 -8.10
CA ALA A 133 19.24 -8.95 -6.73
C ALA A 133 19.23 -7.80 -5.72
N VAL A 134 20.13 -6.81 -5.89
CA VAL A 134 20.19 -5.61 -5.03
C VAL A 134 18.87 -4.82 -5.10
N TYR A 135 18.34 -4.59 -6.30
CA TYR A 135 17.09 -3.86 -6.48
C TYR A 135 15.90 -4.58 -5.82
N SER A 136 15.84 -5.92 -5.92
CA SER A 136 14.82 -6.74 -5.26
C SER A 136 14.85 -6.60 -3.74
N VAL A 137 16.03 -6.53 -3.13
CA VAL A 137 16.17 -6.28 -1.69
C VAL A 137 15.68 -4.89 -1.34
N CYS A 138 16.06 -3.87 -2.10
CA CYS A 138 15.60 -2.50 -1.89
C CYS A 138 14.06 -2.42 -1.99
N MET A 139 13.46 -3.04 -2.99
CA MET A 139 12.00 -3.08 -3.15
C MET A 139 11.32 -3.89 -2.04
N GLY A 140 11.89 -5.02 -1.63
CA GLY A 140 11.39 -5.81 -0.51
C GLY A 140 11.36 -5.02 0.80
N THR A 141 12.38 -4.19 1.05
CA THR A 141 12.42 -3.31 2.22
C THR A 141 11.39 -2.19 2.16
N MET A 142 11.16 -1.61 0.96
CA MET A 142 10.06 -0.64 0.73
C MET A 142 8.70 -1.27 0.97
N LEU A 143 8.52 -2.54 0.59
CA LEU A 143 7.30 -3.30 0.83
C LEU A 143 7.04 -3.47 2.34
N ILE A 144 8.05 -3.86 3.11
CA ILE A 144 7.97 -3.99 4.58
C ILE A 144 7.59 -2.64 5.22
N ALA A 145 8.28 -1.56 4.84
CA ALA A 145 7.95 -0.21 5.32
C ALA A 145 6.51 0.19 4.93
N GLY A 146 6.07 -0.18 3.72
CA GLY A 146 4.72 0.03 3.21
C GLY A 146 3.64 -0.66 4.05
N LEU A 147 3.88 -1.89 4.54
CA LEU A 147 2.92 -2.61 5.37
C LEU A 147 2.54 -1.84 6.64
N PHE A 148 3.51 -1.21 7.31
CA PHE A 148 3.23 -0.39 8.48
C PHE A 148 2.36 0.82 8.13
N THR A 149 2.67 1.47 7.01
CA THR A 149 1.92 2.65 6.54
C THR A 149 0.50 2.29 6.13
N ASP A 150 0.34 1.21 5.36
CA ASP A 150 -0.95 0.79 4.82
C ASP A 150 -1.90 0.33 5.94
N ASN A 151 -1.38 -0.32 6.99
CA ASN A 151 -2.17 -0.67 8.16
C ASN A 151 -2.67 0.56 8.93
N ILE A 152 -1.78 1.54 9.18
CA ILE A 152 -2.17 2.76 9.88
C ILE A 152 -3.14 3.58 9.02
N ALA A 153 -2.93 3.59 7.72
CA ALA A 153 -3.78 4.25 6.75
C ALA A 153 -5.19 3.63 6.67
N SER A 154 -5.30 2.31 6.72
CA SER A 154 -6.58 1.60 6.77
C SER A 154 -7.36 1.91 8.06
N LEU A 155 -6.68 2.02 9.19
CA LEU A 155 -7.28 2.46 10.44
C LEU A 155 -7.81 3.90 10.36
N VAL A 156 -7.11 4.81 9.68
CA VAL A 156 -7.59 6.17 9.43
C VAL A 156 -8.84 6.14 8.56
N LYS A 157 -8.81 5.38 7.47
CA LYS A 157 -9.94 5.26 6.55
C LYS A 157 -11.21 4.75 7.24
N ASN A 158 -11.10 3.73 8.07
CA ASN A 158 -12.25 3.15 8.76
C ASN A 158 -12.87 4.14 9.77
N THR A 159 -12.05 4.85 10.54
CA THR A 159 -12.54 5.86 11.49
C THR A 159 -13.15 7.07 10.80
N THR A 160 -12.53 7.57 9.74
CA THR A 160 -13.08 8.71 8.99
C THR A 160 -14.36 8.37 8.25
N GLY A 161 -14.50 7.14 7.75
CA GLY A 161 -15.74 6.67 7.12
C GLY A 161 -16.93 6.60 8.09
N ILE A 162 -16.68 6.21 9.34
CA ILE A 162 -17.71 6.16 10.39
C ILE A 162 -18.10 7.58 10.84
N SER A 163 -17.12 8.43 11.13
CA SER A 163 -17.36 9.81 11.59
C SER A 163 -17.97 10.70 10.50
N GLY A 164 -17.59 10.49 9.23
CA GLY A 164 -18.20 11.18 8.08
C GLY A 164 -19.69 10.85 7.91
N GLY A 165 -20.12 9.64 8.30
CA GLY A 165 -21.54 9.26 8.33
C GLY A 165 -22.36 9.99 9.42
N TYR A 166 -21.70 10.48 10.47
CA TYR A 166 -22.35 11.25 11.56
C TYR A 166 -22.21 12.76 11.43
N ASN A 167 -21.63 13.30 10.34
CA ASN A 167 -21.32 14.72 10.15
C ASN A 167 -20.46 15.35 11.27
N ASP A 168 -19.71 14.55 11.99
CA ASP A 168 -18.87 15.01 13.10
C ASP A 168 -17.40 15.06 12.68
N TYR A 169 -17.06 16.13 11.97
CA TYR A 169 -15.70 16.34 11.43
C TYR A 169 -14.65 16.61 12.51
N TYR A 170 -15.06 16.98 13.70
CA TYR A 170 -14.14 17.23 14.83
C TYR A 170 -13.53 15.93 15.35
N ASP A 171 -14.28 14.83 15.33
CA ASP A 171 -13.82 13.52 15.77
C ASP A 171 -12.87 12.83 14.76
N ILE A 172 -12.82 13.32 13.52
CA ILE A 172 -11.91 12.77 12.49
C ILE A 172 -10.47 13.27 12.72
N TYR A 173 -10.30 14.51 13.15
CA TYR A 173 -9.02 15.19 13.23
C TYR A 173 -8.10 14.66 14.33
N THR A 174 -8.61 14.46 15.53
CA THR A 174 -7.82 14.06 16.70
C THR A 174 -7.18 12.67 16.54
N PRO A 175 -7.90 11.61 16.13
CA PRO A 175 -7.30 10.32 15.87
C PRO A 175 -6.34 10.34 14.67
N TYR A 176 -6.59 11.16 13.64
CA TYR A 176 -5.68 11.29 12.50
C TYR A 176 -4.33 11.87 12.91
N LYS A 177 -4.32 12.98 13.67
CA LYS A 177 -3.09 13.62 14.17
C LYS A 177 -2.22 12.68 15.01
N LYS A 178 -2.84 11.93 15.92
CA LYS A 178 -2.13 10.92 16.72
C LYS A 178 -1.49 9.85 15.85
N ARG A 179 -2.19 9.37 14.83
CA ARG A 179 -1.71 8.30 13.93
C ARG A 179 -0.60 8.75 13.02
N VAL A 180 -0.69 9.96 12.46
CA VAL A 180 0.41 10.57 11.69
C VAL A 180 1.68 10.66 12.53
N LYS A 181 1.57 11.02 13.82
CA LYS A 181 2.71 11.02 14.75
C LYS A 181 3.37 9.63 14.86
N TYR A 182 2.57 8.57 15.01
CA TYR A 182 3.11 7.19 15.06
C TYR A 182 3.78 6.78 13.76
N ILE A 183 3.21 7.15 12.62
CA ILE A 183 3.83 6.90 11.30
C ILE A 183 5.19 7.59 11.21
N CYS A 184 5.28 8.86 11.61
CA CYS A 184 6.54 9.60 11.60
C CYS A 184 7.59 8.93 12.51
N ILE A 185 7.20 8.45 13.70
CA ILE A 185 8.11 7.74 14.61
C ILE A 185 8.59 6.44 13.98
N ILE A 186 7.68 5.61 13.45
CA ILE A 186 8.03 4.34 12.81
C ILE A 186 8.96 4.58 11.62
N THR A 187 8.65 5.59 10.79
CA THR A 187 9.49 5.98 9.66
C THR A 187 10.89 6.39 10.10
N ALA A 188 10.99 7.22 11.14
CA ALA A 188 12.28 7.64 11.68
C ALA A 188 13.10 6.44 12.18
N VAL A 189 12.47 5.51 12.89
CA VAL A 189 13.09 4.27 13.36
C VAL A 189 13.59 3.41 12.20
N LEU A 190 12.77 3.24 11.16
CA LEU A 190 13.14 2.49 9.96
C LEU A 190 14.33 3.15 9.24
N ILE A 191 14.28 4.46 9.03
CA ILE A 191 15.40 5.20 8.41
C ILE A 191 16.68 5.00 9.21
N MET A 192 16.61 5.16 10.52
CA MET A 192 17.77 4.95 11.41
C MET A 192 18.33 3.54 11.29
N LEU A 193 17.46 2.52 11.24
CA LEU A 193 17.85 1.12 11.05
C LEU A 193 18.58 0.91 9.71
N PHE A 194 18.04 1.44 8.62
CA PHE A 194 18.62 1.28 7.28
C PHE A 194 19.94 2.04 7.11
N LEU A 195 20.09 3.19 7.76
CA LEU A 195 21.33 3.97 7.73
C LEU A 195 22.41 3.35 8.61
N ALA A 196 22.03 2.92 9.82
CA ALA A 196 22.98 2.44 10.82
C ALA A 196 23.40 0.98 10.61
N ALA A 197 22.44 0.11 10.25
CA ALA A 197 22.65 -1.33 10.18
C ALA A 197 22.09 -1.99 8.90
N PRO A 198 22.53 -1.59 7.70
CA PRO A 198 22.07 -2.21 6.45
C PRO A 198 22.40 -3.72 6.39
N GLN A 199 23.42 -4.17 7.16
CA GLN A 199 23.78 -5.60 7.24
C GLN A 199 22.66 -6.47 7.80
N VAL A 200 21.89 -5.98 8.78
CA VAL A 200 20.76 -6.73 9.36
C VAL A 200 19.76 -7.09 8.27
N ILE A 201 19.52 -6.16 7.36
CA ILE A 201 18.59 -6.33 6.26
C ILE A 201 19.12 -7.34 5.23
N THR A 202 20.37 -7.18 4.82
CA THR A 202 20.99 -8.12 3.86
C THR A 202 21.04 -9.55 4.42
N THR A 203 21.24 -9.71 5.73
CA THR A 203 21.18 -11.01 6.41
C THR A 203 19.75 -11.58 6.42
N LEU A 204 18.73 -10.75 6.67
CA LEU A 204 17.32 -11.16 6.63
C LEU A 204 16.89 -11.63 5.23
N PHE A 205 17.43 -11.02 4.18
CA PHE A 205 17.20 -11.44 2.79
C PHE A 205 18.10 -12.60 2.33
N GLY A 206 18.96 -13.13 3.22
CA GLY A 206 19.80 -14.28 2.93
C GLY A 206 20.90 -14.03 1.89
N ILE A 207 21.38 -12.79 1.73
CA ILE A 207 22.42 -12.45 0.78
C ILE A 207 23.77 -12.87 1.36
N THR A 208 24.44 -13.81 0.67
CA THR A 208 25.74 -14.34 1.05
C THR A 208 26.87 -13.92 0.11
N GLU A 209 26.55 -13.48 -1.10
CA GLU A 209 27.55 -13.08 -2.10
C GLU A 209 28.15 -11.71 -1.75
N GLU A 210 29.46 -11.65 -1.57
CA GLU A 210 30.19 -10.42 -1.19
C GLU A 210 29.99 -9.28 -2.18
N ASN A 211 29.98 -9.58 -3.48
CA ASN A 211 29.76 -8.59 -4.54
C ASN A 211 28.37 -7.92 -4.44
N VAL A 212 27.33 -8.71 -4.19
CA VAL A 212 25.98 -8.22 -4.01
C VAL A 212 25.85 -7.45 -2.70
N LEU A 213 26.50 -7.93 -1.63
CA LEU A 213 26.50 -7.28 -0.32
C LEU A 213 27.15 -5.89 -0.36
N ALA A 214 28.27 -5.75 -1.09
CA ALA A 214 28.94 -4.48 -1.28
C ALA A 214 28.06 -3.43 -2.00
N LEU A 215 27.25 -3.86 -2.96
CA LEU A 215 26.32 -3.01 -3.69
C LEU A 215 25.05 -2.70 -2.88
N CYS A 216 24.58 -3.64 -2.06
CA CYS A 216 23.37 -3.47 -1.25
C CYS A 216 23.51 -2.36 -0.20
N LYS A 217 24.64 -2.26 0.48
CA LYS A 217 24.84 -1.29 1.55
C LYS A 217 24.61 0.17 1.13
N PRO A 218 25.26 0.69 0.07
CA PRO A 218 25.03 2.06 -0.38
C PRO A 218 23.62 2.22 -0.97
N ALA A 219 23.10 1.23 -1.69
CA ALA A 219 21.76 1.26 -2.25
C ALA A 219 20.68 1.42 -1.18
N LEU A 220 20.72 0.60 -0.12
CA LEU A 220 19.77 0.66 1.00
C LEU A 220 19.80 2.03 1.70
N ARG A 221 20.99 2.62 1.87
CA ARG A 221 21.12 3.95 2.48
C ARG A 221 20.45 5.04 1.62
N ILE A 222 20.64 4.99 0.30
CA ILE A 222 19.98 5.93 -0.61
C ILE A 222 18.46 5.71 -0.58
N PHE A 223 18.01 4.45 -0.67
CA PHE A 223 16.59 4.12 -0.61
C PHE A 223 15.92 4.54 0.70
N ALA A 224 16.64 4.50 1.84
CA ALA A 224 16.11 4.98 3.11
C ALA A 224 15.66 6.45 3.05
N CYS A 225 16.31 7.28 2.25
CA CYS A 225 15.93 8.68 2.04
C CYS A 225 14.59 8.85 1.30
N SER A 226 14.10 7.82 0.61
CA SER A 226 12.80 7.87 -0.07
C SER A 226 11.61 7.65 0.88
N PHE A 227 11.82 6.99 2.03
CA PHE A 227 10.74 6.62 2.95
C PHE A 227 9.87 7.80 3.41
N PRO A 228 10.43 8.96 3.85
CA PRO A 228 9.60 10.07 4.30
C PRO A 228 8.68 10.59 3.19
N PHE A 229 9.17 10.67 1.96
CA PHE A 229 8.41 11.16 0.81
C PHE A 229 7.35 10.14 0.39
N CYS A 230 7.71 8.87 0.28
CA CYS A 230 6.79 7.79 -0.05
C CYS A 230 5.63 7.69 0.97
N LEU A 231 5.96 7.78 2.26
CA LEU A 231 4.97 7.77 3.33
C LEU A 231 4.06 8.99 3.28
N TYR A 232 4.61 10.17 3.05
CA TYR A 232 3.83 11.39 2.89
C TYR A 232 2.87 11.29 1.71
N ASN A 233 3.35 10.83 0.54
CA ASN A 233 2.53 10.62 -0.65
C ASN A 233 1.37 9.65 -0.36
N LYS A 234 1.64 8.50 0.27
CA LYS A 234 0.60 7.54 0.68
C LYS A 234 -0.43 8.15 1.62
N LEU A 235 0.00 8.92 2.62
CA LEU A 235 -0.91 9.63 3.53
C LEU A 235 -1.80 10.63 2.80
N MET A 236 -1.25 11.36 1.83
CA MET A 236 -2.01 12.32 1.03
C MET A 236 -3.02 11.62 0.12
N ILE A 237 -2.64 10.52 -0.52
CA ILE A 237 -3.56 9.71 -1.34
C ILE A 237 -4.77 9.28 -0.51
N ILE A 238 -4.54 8.75 0.69
CA ILE A 238 -5.60 8.28 1.57
C ILE A 238 -6.45 9.43 2.10
N TYR A 239 -5.81 10.53 2.45
CA TYR A 239 -6.50 11.74 2.88
C TYR A 239 -7.48 12.22 1.80
N TYR A 240 -7.01 12.42 0.56
CA TYR A 240 -7.86 12.86 -0.54
C TYR A 240 -8.94 11.83 -0.92
N GLN A 241 -8.69 10.54 -0.75
CA GLN A 241 -9.73 9.50 -0.90
C GLN A 241 -10.84 9.64 0.15
N ASN A 242 -10.50 9.98 1.39
CA ASN A 242 -11.46 10.09 2.47
C ASN A 242 -12.35 11.32 2.37
N ILE A 243 -11.84 12.44 1.85
CA ILE A 243 -12.61 13.67 1.61
C ILE A 243 -13.29 13.70 0.22
N LEU A 244 -13.44 12.53 -0.41
CA LEU A 244 -14.08 12.35 -1.72
C LEU A 244 -13.40 13.06 -2.91
N HIS A 245 -12.23 13.67 -2.73
CA HIS A 245 -11.41 14.18 -3.83
C HIS A 245 -10.66 13.05 -4.56
N THR A 246 -11.41 12.09 -5.07
CA THR A 246 -10.90 10.87 -5.70
C THR A 246 -10.02 11.13 -6.93
N VAL A 247 -10.31 12.18 -7.69
CA VAL A 247 -9.52 12.56 -8.87
C VAL A 247 -8.11 13.01 -8.48
N LEU A 248 -7.99 13.83 -7.43
CA LEU A 248 -6.68 14.31 -6.97
C LEU A 248 -5.84 13.17 -6.38
N SER A 249 -6.46 12.29 -5.59
CA SER A 249 -5.77 11.09 -5.10
C SER A 249 -5.30 10.20 -6.24
N ALA A 250 -6.11 10.06 -7.27
CA ALA A 250 -5.80 9.31 -8.47
C ALA A 250 -4.61 9.90 -9.25
N ILE A 251 -4.57 11.22 -9.41
CA ILE A 251 -3.46 11.92 -10.07
C ILE A 251 -2.15 11.72 -9.28
N ILE A 252 -2.17 11.91 -7.95
CA ILE A 252 -0.97 11.71 -7.12
C ILE A 252 -0.47 10.27 -7.27
N MET A 253 -1.37 9.28 -7.20
CA MET A 253 -1.03 7.88 -7.32
C MET A 253 -0.46 7.53 -8.69
N LEU A 254 -1.05 8.04 -9.78
CA LEU A 254 -0.58 7.84 -11.15
C LEU A 254 0.80 8.46 -11.37
N MET A 255 1.03 9.67 -10.85
CA MET A 255 2.33 10.32 -10.87
C MET A 255 3.39 9.51 -10.13
N GLN A 256 3.07 9.04 -8.92
CA GLN A 256 3.97 8.26 -8.06
C GLN A 256 4.31 6.89 -8.65
N GLU A 257 3.32 6.21 -9.22
CA GLU A 257 3.52 4.84 -9.68
C GLU A 257 4.06 4.77 -11.12
N PHE A 258 3.77 5.75 -11.96
CA PHE A 258 4.10 5.61 -13.38
C PHE A 258 4.65 6.88 -14.03
N LEU A 259 3.86 7.97 -14.10
CA LEU A 259 4.18 9.11 -14.96
C LEU A 259 5.48 9.84 -14.61
N MET A 260 5.81 9.97 -13.34
CA MET A 260 7.07 10.57 -12.89
C MET A 260 8.13 9.52 -12.57
N ALA A 261 7.74 8.43 -11.90
CA ALA A 261 8.69 7.45 -11.42
C ALA A 261 9.42 6.74 -12.56
N VAL A 262 8.70 6.19 -13.54
CA VAL A 262 9.33 5.39 -14.61
C VAL A 262 10.29 6.22 -15.47
N PRO A 263 9.90 7.40 -16.03
CA PRO A 263 10.83 8.19 -16.83
C PRO A 263 12.05 8.66 -16.03
N LEU A 264 11.87 9.13 -14.79
CA LEU A 264 12.98 9.59 -13.95
C LEU A 264 13.96 8.46 -13.63
N ILE A 265 13.45 7.27 -13.24
CA ILE A 265 14.31 6.12 -12.93
C ILE A 265 15.06 5.65 -14.17
N LEU A 266 14.40 5.60 -15.33
CA LEU A 266 15.06 5.22 -16.59
C LEU A 266 16.13 6.24 -17.00
N THR A 267 15.85 7.53 -16.93
CA THR A 267 16.86 8.56 -17.23
C THR A 267 18.04 8.48 -16.26
N GLY A 268 17.77 8.26 -14.96
CA GLY A 268 18.83 8.04 -13.96
C GLY A 268 19.71 6.85 -14.26
N MET A 269 19.11 5.74 -14.70
CA MET A 269 19.85 4.56 -15.09
C MET A 269 20.80 4.84 -16.26
N PHE A 270 20.33 5.53 -17.30
CA PHE A 270 21.17 5.85 -18.46
C PHE A 270 22.29 6.84 -18.15
N LEU A 271 22.09 7.75 -17.18
CA LEU A 271 23.10 8.76 -16.81
C LEU A 271 24.11 8.24 -15.79
N PHE A 272 23.67 7.49 -14.78
CA PHE A 272 24.48 7.14 -13.62
C PHE A 272 24.45 5.63 -13.28
N GLY A 273 23.92 4.79 -14.16
CA GLY A 273 23.81 3.36 -13.94
C GLY A 273 22.90 3.01 -12.78
N PHE A 274 23.26 2.00 -11.98
CA PHE A 274 22.45 1.53 -10.84
C PHE A 274 22.27 2.58 -9.75
N THR A 275 23.31 3.35 -9.46
CA THR A 275 23.24 4.45 -8.47
C THR A 275 22.20 5.50 -8.91
N GLY A 276 22.09 5.74 -10.22
CA GLY A 276 21.06 6.61 -10.81
C GLY A 276 19.64 6.09 -10.54
N ILE A 277 19.41 4.80 -10.65
CA ILE A 277 18.11 4.19 -10.28
C ILE A 277 17.76 4.51 -8.83
N CYS A 278 18.72 4.30 -7.91
CA CYS A 278 18.51 4.56 -6.49
C CYS A 278 18.19 6.03 -6.20
N ILE A 279 18.96 6.95 -6.76
CA ILE A 279 18.80 8.39 -6.54
C ILE A 279 17.49 8.89 -7.17
N MET A 280 17.19 8.47 -8.40
CA MET A 280 15.98 8.92 -9.08
C MET A 280 14.70 8.33 -8.48
N THR A 281 14.77 7.20 -7.80
CA THR A 281 13.66 6.72 -6.98
C THR A 281 13.36 7.69 -5.84
N VAL A 282 14.38 8.21 -5.15
CA VAL A 282 14.20 9.23 -4.10
C VAL A 282 13.63 10.52 -4.68
N ILE A 283 14.22 10.99 -5.80
CA ILE A 283 13.79 12.22 -6.45
C ILE A 283 12.36 12.11 -6.95
N SER A 284 11.93 10.98 -7.53
CA SER A 284 10.57 10.78 -8.00
C SER A 284 9.53 10.89 -6.89
N GLU A 285 9.82 10.35 -5.72
CA GLU A 285 8.95 10.50 -4.55
C GLU A 285 8.93 11.95 -4.02
N ALA A 286 10.10 12.60 -3.98
CA ALA A 286 10.24 13.98 -3.50
C ALA A 286 9.55 15.01 -4.42
N VAL A 287 9.65 14.84 -5.73
CA VAL A 287 9.03 15.73 -6.74
C VAL A 287 7.50 15.75 -6.60
N ILE A 288 6.91 14.68 -6.10
CA ILE A 288 5.47 14.62 -5.84
C ILE A 288 5.14 15.14 -4.44
N ALA A 289 5.91 14.73 -3.43
CA ALA A 289 5.67 15.10 -2.04
C ALA A 289 5.82 16.60 -1.79
N LEU A 290 6.87 17.22 -2.32
CA LEU A 290 7.20 18.62 -2.03
C LEU A 290 6.15 19.61 -2.56
N PRO A 291 5.67 19.55 -3.80
CA PRO A 291 4.60 20.44 -4.28
C PRO A 291 3.32 20.33 -3.46
N VAL A 292 2.90 19.10 -3.11
CA VAL A 292 1.72 18.87 -2.29
C VAL A 292 1.91 19.45 -0.88
N PHE A 293 3.09 19.28 -0.30
CA PHE A 293 3.46 19.83 0.99
C PHE A 293 3.47 21.37 0.99
N PHE A 294 4.11 22.00 0.01
CA PHE A 294 4.16 23.46 -0.12
C PHE A 294 2.78 24.07 -0.42
N TYR A 295 1.99 23.44 -1.27
CA TYR A 295 0.62 23.86 -1.56
C TYR A 295 -0.24 23.91 -0.27
N ARG A 296 -0.07 22.92 0.59
CA ARG A 296 -0.75 22.88 1.89
C ARG A 296 -0.28 23.97 2.83
N ILE A 297 1.03 24.20 2.95
CA ILE A 297 1.57 25.29 3.77
C ILE A 297 1.06 26.64 3.28
N TRP A 298 1.08 26.86 1.98
CA TRP A 298 0.62 28.09 1.36
C TRP A 298 -0.88 28.34 1.61
N GLY A 299 -1.70 27.30 1.48
CA GLY A 299 -3.13 27.35 1.81
C GLY A 299 -3.39 27.69 3.27
N GLN A 300 -2.60 27.14 4.21
CA GLN A 300 -2.68 27.47 5.65
C GLN A 300 -2.28 28.92 5.94
N TYR A 301 -1.23 29.39 5.31
CA TYR A 301 -0.74 30.77 5.50
C TYR A 301 -1.77 31.79 5.06
N ASN A 302 -2.40 31.62 3.91
CA ASN A 302 -3.38 32.55 3.35
C ASN A 302 -4.71 32.60 4.13
N ASN A 303 -5.05 31.53 4.85
CA ASN A 303 -6.33 31.40 5.54
C ASN A 303 -6.24 31.62 7.07
N GLY A 304 -5.06 31.99 7.59
CA GLY A 304 -4.89 32.48 8.98
C GLY A 304 -5.03 31.43 10.08
N SER A 305 -5.04 30.13 9.77
CA SER A 305 -5.14 29.08 10.78
C SER A 305 -3.76 28.50 11.09
N GLY A 306 -3.30 28.75 12.29
CA GLY A 306 -2.00 28.33 12.77
C GLY A 306 -1.95 26.87 13.18
N GLY A 307 -1.24 26.05 12.42
CA GLY A 307 -0.83 24.71 12.83
C GLY A 307 -0.31 23.89 11.66
N TRP A 308 0.92 23.45 11.72
CA TRP A 308 1.59 22.62 10.71
C TRP A 308 0.86 21.32 10.36
N LEU A 309 -0.16 20.97 11.12
CA LEU A 309 -0.93 19.73 11.01
C LEU A 309 -2.46 19.99 10.90
N ASP A 310 -2.89 21.23 10.68
CA ASP A 310 -4.32 21.53 10.55
C ASP A 310 -4.84 21.08 9.16
N LEU A 311 -5.28 19.87 9.13
CA LEU A 311 -6.00 19.25 8.01
C LEU A 311 -7.42 19.82 7.83
N TYR A 312 -7.93 20.51 8.86
CA TYR A 312 -9.30 21.00 8.96
C TYR A 312 -9.70 22.02 7.90
N MET A 313 -8.75 22.80 7.38
CA MET A 313 -9.09 23.86 6.41
C MET A 313 -9.44 23.34 5.02
N PHE A 314 -8.95 22.17 4.65
CA PHE A 314 -9.35 21.55 3.37
C PHE A 314 -10.78 21.02 3.41
N THR A 315 -11.25 20.56 4.57
CA THR A 315 -12.62 20.11 4.76
C THR A 315 -13.60 21.28 4.70
N ARG A 316 -13.31 22.42 5.34
CA ARG A 316 -14.22 23.54 5.38
C ARG A 316 -14.44 24.22 4.02
N ALA A 317 -13.40 24.40 3.23
CA ALA A 317 -13.51 24.95 1.87
C ALA A 317 -14.17 24.00 0.86
N ALA A 318 -14.11 22.68 1.11
CA ALA A 318 -14.83 21.70 0.29
C ALA A 318 -16.31 21.62 0.66
N ASP A 319 -16.64 21.73 1.96
CA ASP A 319 -18.02 21.68 2.46
C ASP A 319 -18.84 22.91 2.04
N GLU A 320 -18.23 24.10 1.99
CA GLU A 320 -18.89 25.31 1.50
C GLU A 320 -19.26 25.24 0.00
N LYS A 321 -18.53 24.46 -0.79
CA LYS A 321 -18.83 24.22 -2.23
C LYS A 321 -19.84 23.09 -2.49
N PHE A 322 -20.12 22.25 -1.52
CA PHE A 322 -21.06 21.12 -1.67
C PHE A 322 -22.42 21.40 -0.99
N MET A 323 -22.56 22.52 -0.27
CA MET A 323 -23.82 22.94 0.33
C MET A 323 -24.60 23.98 -0.50
N ASP A 324 -24.00 24.51 -1.57
CA ASP A 324 -24.63 25.30 -2.62
C ASP A 324 -24.93 24.41 -3.85
#